data_02acc31ab531ba556507767af6eb87db
#
_entry.id   02acc31ab531ba556507767af6eb87db
#
_cell.length_a   1.000
_cell.length_b   1.000
_cell.length_c   1.000
_cell.angle_alpha   90.00
_cell.angle_beta   90.00
_cell.angle_gamma   90.00
#
_symmetry.space_group_name_H-M   'P 1'
#
loop_
_entity.id
_entity.type
_entity.pdbx_description
1 polymer ?
#
loop_
_entity_poly.entity_id
_entity_poly.type
_entity_poly.pdbx_seq_one_letter_code
_entity_poly.pdbx_strand_id
1 'polypeptide(L)'
;MSRAERMYIAGIAFAGALACAAIWGLAAGSGSGSFAIRNLASVPMLVVVSTLAALPLGMLALRLTTATGRASDLLVAHSGATFAGALTMLLLAPLVALYQFSSAWAGPIVAVLTVVVAFICGIFVFIRMLHKLGAVGSSIVIPVVLLAVVQVASLAQLAALAPPIMPTRTTFGHGVDGIGLSSEAIR
;
A
#
# COMPACT_ATOMS: atom_id res chain seq x y z
N MET A 1 19.31 2.29 -21.73
CA MET A 1 19.21 1.19 -20.74
C MET A 1 18.84 -0.10 -21.46
N SER A 2 19.56 -1.17 -21.18
CA SER A 2 19.22 -2.52 -21.66
C SER A 2 17.96 -3.07 -20.95
N ARG A 3 17.37 -4.15 -21.49
CA ARG A 3 16.23 -4.82 -20.84
C ARG A 3 16.61 -5.39 -19.47
N ALA A 4 17.84 -5.92 -19.37
CA ALA A 4 18.35 -6.48 -18.10
C ALA A 4 18.51 -5.43 -16.99
N GLU A 5 19.05 -4.25 -17.33
CA GLU A 5 19.16 -3.13 -16.37
C GLU A 5 17.78 -2.67 -15.86
N ARG A 6 16.79 -2.58 -16.75
CA ARG A 6 15.42 -2.20 -16.36
C ARG A 6 14.80 -3.21 -15.41
N MET A 7 14.96 -4.50 -15.68
CA MET A 7 14.45 -5.57 -14.81
C MET A 7 15.16 -5.55 -13.46
N TYR A 8 16.46 -5.31 -13.44
CA TYR A 8 17.25 -5.20 -12.21
C TYR A 8 16.78 -4.02 -11.34
N ILE A 9 16.63 -2.83 -11.94
CA ILE A 9 16.14 -1.64 -11.23
C ILE A 9 14.72 -1.86 -10.72
N ALA A 10 13.83 -2.45 -11.53
CA ALA A 10 12.48 -2.76 -11.10
C ALA A 10 12.46 -3.74 -9.90
N GLY A 11 13.34 -4.75 -9.93
CA GLY A 11 13.49 -5.71 -8.84
C GLY A 11 13.96 -5.06 -7.53
N ILE A 12 14.99 -4.20 -7.59
CA ILE A 12 15.49 -3.48 -6.42
C ILE A 12 14.41 -2.54 -5.85
N ALA A 13 13.76 -1.76 -6.71
CA ALA A 13 12.68 -0.86 -6.28
C ALA A 13 11.54 -1.63 -5.61
N PHE A 14 11.15 -2.77 -6.18
CA PHE A 14 10.10 -3.60 -5.61
C PHE A 14 10.51 -4.24 -4.28
N ALA A 15 11.73 -4.76 -4.15
CA ALA A 15 12.25 -5.29 -2.90
C ALA A 15 12.32 -4.20 -1.80
N GLY A 16 12.76 -3.00 -2.15
CA GLY A 16 12.75 -1.83 -1.25
C GLY A 16 11.33 -1.46 -0.82
N ALA A 17 10.35 -1.53 -1.73
CA ALA A 17 8.95 -1.29 -1.40
C ALA A 17 8.42 -2.30 -0.37
N LEU A 18 8.75 -3.58 -0.50
CA LEU A 18 8.34 -4.62 0.45
C LEU A 18 8.94 -4.39 1.83
N ALA A 19 10.22 -4.01 1.90
CA ALA A 19 10.87 -3.69 3.17
C ALA A 19 10.21 -2.49 3.86
N CYS A 20 9.93 -1.41 3.12
CA CYS A 20 9.22 -0.24 3.65
C CYS A 20 7.80 -0.60 4.12
N ALA A 21 7.07 -1.41 3.34
CA ALA A 21 5.73 -1.86 3.68
C ALA A 21 5.71 -2.74 4.94
N ALA A 22 6.74 -3.59 5.13
CA ALA A 22 6.90 -4.40 6.33
C ALA A 22 7.06 -3.54 7.59
N ILE A 23 7.93 -2.52 7.54
CA ILE A 23 8.15 -1.60 8.66
C ILE A 23 6.89 -0.81 8.98
N TRP A 24 6.18 -0.32 7.96
CA TRP A 24 4.88 0.34 8.18
C TRP A 24 3.86 -0.63 8.77
N GLY A 25 3.84 -1.88 8.35
CA GLY A 25 2.98 -2.93 8.92
C GLY A 25 3.23 -3.13 10.42
N LEU A 26 4.51 -3.14 10.84
CA LEU A 26 4.88 -3.14 12.27
C LEU A 26 4.28 -1.94 13.00
N ALA A 27 4.40 -0.74 12.45
CA ALA A 27 3.86 0.48 13.02
C ALA A 27 2.32 0.45 13.13
N ALA A 28 1.64 0.00 12.09
CA ALA A 28 0.18 -0.13 12.08
C ALA A 28 -0.35 -1.16 13.09
N GLY A 29 0.46 -2.18 13.40
CA GLY A 29 0.13 -3.21 14.39
C GLY A 29 0.65 -2.91 15.80
N SER A 30 1.33 -1.80 16.04
CA SER A 30 2.09 -1.52 17.28
C SER A 30 1.23 -1.49 18.56
N GLY A 31 -0.08 -1.27 18.45
CA GLY A 31 -1.01 -1.37 19.58
C GLY A 31 -1.12 -2.79 20.20
N SER A 32 -0.57 -3.83 19.53
CA SER A 32 -0.47 -5.19 20.06
C SER A 32 0.69 -5.92 19.39
N GLY A 33 1.57 -6.54 20.17
CA GLY A 33 2.75 -7.23 19.65
C GLY A 33 2.41 -8.35 18.64
N SER A 34 1.32 -9.08 18.84
CA SER A 34 0.86 -10.13 17.93
C SER A 34 0.44 -9.57 16.57
N PHE A 35 -0.25 -8.42 16.56
CA PHE A 35 -0.61 -7.73 15.31
C PHE A 35 0.62 -7.17 14.60
N ALA A 36 1.57 -6.59 15.32
CA ALA A 36 2.81 -6.06 14.76
C ALA A 36 3.59 -7.14 14.00
N ILE A 37 3.82 -8.30 14.65
CA ILE A 37 4.55 -9.43 14.04
C ILE A 37 3.81 -9.97 12.82
N ARG A 38 2.49 -10.13 12.90
CA ARG A 38 1.70 -10.61 11.77
C ARG A 38 1.75 -9.64 10.60
N ASN A 39 1.63 -8.35 10.85
CA ASN A 39 1.63 -7.32 9.83
C ASN A 39 2.98 -7.16 9.12
N LEU A 40 4.08 -7.55 9.76
CA LEU A 40 5.40 -7.62 9.14
C LEU A 40 5.39 -8.47 7.85
N ALA A 41 4.59 -9.54 7.82
CA ALA A 41 4.45 -10.39 6.64
C ALA A 41 3.18 -10.06 5.82
N SER A 42 2.05 -9.79 6.48
CA SER A 42 0.77 -9.60 5.79
C SER A 42 0.75 -8.37 4.90
N VAL A 43 1.31 -7.24 5.34
CA VAL A 43 1.31 -6.00 4.55
C VAL A 43 2.15 -6.12 3.28
N PRO A 44 3.40 -6.62 3.30
CA PRO A 44 4.13 -6.91 2.07
C PRO A 44 3.41 -7.90 1.15
N MET A 45 2.79 -8.94 1.69
CA MET A 45 2.00 -9.91 0.90
C MET A 45 0.84 -9.21 0.16
N LEU A 46 0.12 -8.30 0.82
CA LEU A 46 -0.93 -7.51 0.18
C LEU A 46 -0.39 -6.69 -1.00
N VAL A 47 0.79 -6.08 -0.83
CA VAL A 47 1.46 -5.33 -1.91
C VAL A 47 1.83 -6.25 -3.08
N VAL A 48 2.40 -7.43 -2.81
CA VAL A 48 2.75 -8.40 -3.85
C VAL A 48 1.52 -8.83 -4.63
N VAL A 49 0.48 -9.31 -3.93
CA VAL A 49 -0.71 -9.88 -4.57
C VAL A 49 -1.47 -8.81 -5.35
N SER A 50 -1.63 -7.58 -4.80
CA SER A 50 -2.29 -6.48 -5.50
C SER A 50 -1.52 -6.05 -6.75
N THR A 51 -0.18 -6.03 -6.67
CA THR A 51 0.69 -5.73 -7.82
C THR A 51 0.56 -6.80 -8.91
N LEU A 52 0.60 -8.08 -8.53
CA LEU A 52 0.43 -9.19 -9.48
C LEU A 52 -0.95 -9.18 -10.15
N ALA A 53 -1.99 -8.78 -9.44
CA ALA A 53 -3.34 -8.65 -9.99
C ALA A 53 -3.46 -7.46 -10.96
N ALA A 54 -2.80 -6.34 -10.67
CA ALA A 54 -2.92 -5.12 -11.46
C ALA A 54 -2.04 -5.13 -12.75
N LEU A 55 -0.86 -5.74 -12.70
CA LEU A 55 0.10 -5.71 -13.81
C LEU A 55 -0.42 -6.26 -15.14
N PRO A 56 -1.11 -7.42 -15.22
CA PRO A 56 -1.60 -7.94 -16.50
C PRO A 56 -2.57 -6.98 -17.20
N LEU A 57 -3.50 -6.39 -16.43
CA LEU A 57 -4.47 -5.43 -16.95
C LEU A 57 -3.80 -4.10 -17.34
N GLY A 58 -2.84 -3.65 -16.57
CA GLY A 58 -2.02 -2.48 -16.90
C GLY A 58 -1.22 -2.69 -18.20
N MET A 59 -0.64 -3.89 -18.42
CA MET A 59 0.06 -4.24 -19.63
C MET A 59 -0.89 -4.30 -20.84
N LEU A 60 -2.06 -4.89 -20.67
CA LEU A 60 -3.07 -4.94 -21.73
C LEU A 60 -3.52 -3.53 -22.11
N ALA A 61 -3.87 -2.71 -21.14
CA ALA A 61 -4.28 -1.32 -21.37
C ALA A 61 -3.19 -0.51 -22.08
N LEU A 62 -1.93 -0.66 -21.67
CA LEU A 62 -0.81 0.03 -22.31
C LEU A 62 -0.66 -0.40 -23.76
N ARG A 63 -0.77 -1.69 -24.08
CA ARG A 63 -0.68 -2.20 -25.46
C ARG A 63 -1.83 -1.75 -26.34
N LEU A 64 -3.02 -1.61 -25.78
CA LEU A 64 -4.20 -1.15 -26.54
C LEU A 64 -4.19 0.36 -26.80
N THR A 65 -3.56 1.14 -25.92
CA THR A 65 -3.59 2.60 -25.98
C THR A 65 -2.32 3.23 -26.54
N THR A 66 -1.17 2.54 -26.45
CA THR A 66 0.11 3.07 -26.93
C THR A 66 0.81 2.07 -27.85
N ALA A 67 1.06 2.47 -29.09
CA ALA A 67 1.77 1.63 -30.06
C ALA A 67 3.26 1.39 -29.70
N THR A 68 3.84 2.23 -28.85
CA THR A 68 5.29 2.24 -28.53
C THR A 68 5.64 1.78 -27.13
N GLY A 69 4.64 1.57 -26.25
CA GLY A 69 4.87 1.20 -24.85
C GLY A 69 5.42 -0.21 -24.69
N ARG A 70 6.59 -0.34 -24.07
CA ARG A 70 7.20 -1.64 -23.74
C ARG A 70 6.72 -2.10 -22.37
N ALA A 71 6.46 -3.42 -22.24
CA ALA A 71 6.11 -4.02 -20.94
C ALA A 71 7.16 -3.74 -19.86
N SER A 72 8.45 -3.69 -20.23
CA SER A 72 9.54 -3.33 -19.31
C SER A 72 9.43 -1.90 -18.76
N ASP A 73 8.90 -0.97 -19.54
CA ASP A 73 8.75 0.42 -19.12
C ASP A 73 7.62 0.55 -18.10
N LEU A 74 6.52 -0.15 -18.33
CA LEU A 74 5.43 -0.26 -17.36
C LEU A 74 5.92 -0.87 -16.05
N LEU A 75 6.72 -1.94 -16.13
CA LEU A 75 7.23 -2.62 -14.94
C LEU A 75 8.13 -1.70 -14.11
N VAL A 76 9.05 -0.98 -14.75
CA VAL A 76 9.93 0.00 -14.08
C VAL A 76 9.11 1.13 -13.47
N ALA A 77 8.16 1.68 -14.23
CA ALA A 77 7.31 2.77 -13.75
C ALA A 77 6.46 2.32 -12.55
N HIS A 78 5.87 1.12 -12.64
CA HIS A 78 5.04 0.58 -11.55
C HIS A 78 5.84 0.24 -10.31
N SER A 79 6.99 -0.43 -10.45
CA SER A 79 7.87 -0.73 -9.31
C SER A 79 8.40 0.53 -8.64
N GLY A 80 8.78 1.55 -9.42
CA GLY A 80 9.21 2.85 -8.90
C GLY A 80 8.08 3.59 -8.16
N ALA A 81 6.86 3.53 -8.69
CA ALA A 81 5.67 4.09 -8.05
C ALA A 81 5.34 3.39 -6.73
N THR A 82 5.37 2.05 -6.73
CA THR A 82 5.17 1.24 -5.52
C THR A 82 6.21 1.55 -4.47
N PHE A 83 7.48 1.70 -4.87
CA PHE A 83 8.55 2.08 -3.95
C PHE A 83 8.34 3.48 -3.38
N ALA A 84 7.97 4.46 -4.19
CA ALA A 84 7.71 5.82 -3.71
C ALA A 84 6.53 5.87 -2.73
N GLY A 85 5.46 5.14 -3.01
CA GLY A 85 4.33 4.99 -2.09
C GLY A 85 4.74 4.32 -0.77
N ALA A 86 5.47 3.20 -0.85
CA ALA A 86 5.94 2.49 0.33
C ALA A 86 6.94 3.31 1.17
N LEU A 87 7.80 4.11 0.51
CA LEU A 87 8.70 5.04 1.19
C LEU A 87 7.91 6.14 1.92
N THR A 88 6.83 6.65 1.32
CA THR A 88 5.94 7.60 1.98
C THR A 88 5.29 6.97 3.23
N MET A 89 4.84 5.73 3.14
CA MET A 89 4.33 4.98 4.29
C MET A 89 5.40 4.82 5.38
N LEU A 90 6.63 4.48 5.00
CA LEU A 90 7.75 4.35 5.94
C LEU A 90 8.02 5.67 6.68
N LEU A 91 8.05 6.80 5.96
CA LEU A 91 8.27 8.13 6.56
C LEU A 91 7.15 8.51 7.55
N LEU A 92 5.94 8.05 7.30
CA LEU A 92 4.77 8.30 8.17
C LEU A 92 4.57 7.20 9.22
N ALA A 93 5.35 6.12 9.21
CA ALA A 93 5.23 5.01 10.16
C ALA A 93 5.39 5.44 11.63
N PRO A 94 6.32 6.35 12.02
CA PRO A 94 6.41 6.83 13.40
C PRO A 94 5.14 7.52 13.87
N LEU A 95 4.50 8.29 12.97
CA LEU A 95 3.22 8.96 13.27
C LEU A 95 2.11 7.94 13.51
N VAL A 96 2.01 6.92 12.64
CA VAL A 96 1.05 5.82 12.80
C VAL A 96 1.25 5.11 14.13
N ALA A 97 2.49 4.74 14.46
CA ALA A 97 2.80 4.08 15.74
C ALA A 97 2.39 4.94 16.93
N LEU A 98 2.73 6.23 16.92
CA LEU A 98 2.36 7.15 18.00
C LEU A 98 0.84 7.19 18.24
N TYR A 99 0.06 7.30 17.17
CA TYR A 99 -1.40 7.37 17.30
C TYR A 99 -2.02 6.01 17.65
N GLN A 100 -1.42 4.89 17.25
CA GLN A 100 -1.85 3.55 17.66
C GLN A 100 -1.69 3.33 19.18
N PHE A 101 -0.68 3.94 19.82
CA PHE A 101 -0.49 3.89 21.25
C PHE A 101 -1.37 4.88 22.01
N SER A 102 -1.57 6.08 21.45
CA SER A 102 -2.23 7.19 22.18
C SER A 102 -3.75 7.18 22.05
N SER A 103 -4.32 6.65 20.95
CA SER A 103 -5.75 6.73 20.69
C SER A 103 -6.27 5.55 19.88
N ALA A 104 -7.18 4.80 20.50
CA ALA A 104 -7.85 3.68 19.83
C ALA A 104 -8.68 4.08 18.60
N TRP A 105 -9.10 5.35 18.52
CA TRP A 105 -9.90 5.89 17.43
C TRP A 105 -9.04 6.57 16.36
N ALA A 106 -8.07 7.39 16.76
CA ALA A 106 -7.25 8.15 15.83
C ALA A 106 -6.22 7.26 15.09
N GLY A 107 -5.69 6.24 15.76
CA GLY A 107 -4.69 5.34 15.18
C GLY A 107 -5.12 4.72 13.85
N PRO A 108 -6.26 4.04 13.75
CA PRO A 108 -6.75 3.48 12.49
C PRO A 108 -6.98 4.52 11.40
N ILE A 109 -7.50 5.71 11.76
CA ILE A 109 -7.74 6.79 10.80
C ILE A 109 -6.43 7.30 10.23
N VAL A 110 -5.44 7.58 11.09
CA VAL A 110 -4.12 8.03 10.66
C VAL A 110 -3.46 6.98 9.77
N ALA A 111 -3.55 5.69 10.11
CA ALA A 111 -3.02 4.63 9.27
C ALA A 111 -3.67 4.60 7.88
N VAL A 112 -5.00 4.71 7.78
CA VAL A 112 -5.70 4.79 6.48
C VAL A 112 -5.28 6.03 5.71
N LEU A 113 -5.20 7.20 6.36
CA LEU A 113 -4.76 8.44 5.71
C LEU A 113 -3.34 8.32 5.16
N THR A 114 -2.41 7.66 5.87
CA THR A 114 -1.05 7.44 5.35
C THR A 114 -1.05 6.58 4.08
N VAL A 115 -1.91 5.56 4.01
CA VAL A 115 -2.08 4.74 2.80
C VAL A 115 -2.62 5.57 1.64
N VAL A 116 -3.61 6.42 1.88
CA VAL A 116 -4.16 7.31 0.84
C VAL A 116 -3.08 8.26 0.31
N VAL A 117 -2.33 8.91 1.20
CA VAL A 117 -1.24 9.81 0.81
C VAL A 117 -0.16 9.06 0.02
N ALA A 118 0.23 7.88 0.48
CA ALA A 118 1.20 7.02 -0.21
C ALA A 118 0.72 6.62 -1.61
N PHE A 119 -0.56 6.31 -1.76
CA PHE A 119 -1.15 5.96 -3.04
C PHE A 119 -1.16 7.14 -4.02
N ILE A 120 -1.52 8.34 -3.56
CA ILE A 120 -1.46 9.57 -4.37
C ILE A 120 -0.02 9.85 -4.82
N CYS A 121 0.95 9.73 -3.91
CA CYS A 121 2.36 9.89 -4.22
C CYS A 121 2.82 8.86 -5.27
N GLY A 122 2.41 7.60 -5.11
CA GLY A 122 2.70 6.53 -6.06
C GLY A 122 2.14 6.83 -7.46
N ILE A 123 0.87 7.26 -7.57
CA ILE A 123 0.27 7.64 -8.86
C ILE A 123 1.07 8.79 -9.51
N PHE A 124 1.42 9.81 -8.75
CA PHE A 124 2.19 10.95 -9.27
C PHE A 124 3.55 10.50 -9.84
N VAL A 125 4.28 9.65 -9.10
CA VAL A 125 5.56 9.09 -9.56
C VAL A 125 5.36 8.20 -10.78
N PHE A 126 4.30 7.38 -10.82
CA PHE A 126 3.98 6.52 -11.95
C PHE A 126 3.79 7.32 -13.24
N ILE A 127 2.95 8.35 -13.21
CA ILE A 127 2.70 9.25 -14.34
C ILE A 127 4.02 9.90 -14.80
N ARG A 128 4.79 10.45 -13.86
CA ARG A 128 6.06 11.10 -14.16
C ARG A 128 7.08 10.14 -14.79
N MET A 129 7.14 8.91 -14.33
CA MET A 129 8.03 7.89 -14.91
C MET A 129 7.59 7.47 -16.31
N LEU A 130 6.30 7.26 -16.55
CA LEU A 130 5.78 6.95 -17.88
C LEU A 130 6.09 8.08 -18.88
N HIS A 131 5.93 9.34 -18.48
CA HIS A 131 6.32 10.47 -19.31
C HIS A 131 7.81 10.46 -19.66
N LYS A 132 8.69 10.20 -18.68
CA LYS A 132 10.14 10.12 -18.90
C LYS A 132 10.55 8.95 -19.80
N LEU A 133 9.79 7.86 -19.80
CA LEU A 133 10.04 6.67 -20.61
C LEU A 133 9.51 6.80 -22.05
N GLY A 134 8.94 7.95 -22.41
CA GLY A 134 8.49 8.25 -23.77
C GLY A 134 7.07 7.74 -24.10
N ALA A 135 6.33 7.27 -23.11
CA ALA A 135 4.91 6.99 -23.25
C ALA A 135 4.13 8.32 -23.23
N VAL A 136 4.27 9.13 -24.28
CA VAL A 136 3.73 10.50 -24.32
C VAL A 136 2.39 10.52 -25.04
N GLY A 137 1.37 11.15 -24.43
CA GLY A 137 0.09 11.46 -25.06
C GLY A 137 -1.11 11.31 -24.11
N SER A 138 -2.27 11.79 -24.56
CA SER A 138 -3.56 11.66 -23.84
C SER A 138 -3.97 10.20 -23.56
N SER A 139 -3.40 9.27 -24.32
CA SER A 139 -3.63 7.81 -24.15
C SER A 139 -3.01 7.23 -22.87
N ILE A 140 -2.15 7.96 -22.14
CA ILE A 140 -1.60 7.50 -20.85
C ILE A 140 -2.67 7.46 -19.74
N VAL A 141 -3.67 8.32 -19.79
CA VAL A 141 -4.68 8.42 -18.73
C VAL A 141 -5.41 7.09 -18.53
N ILE A 142 -5.76 6.42 -19.62
CA ILE A 142 -6.51 5.15 -19.56
C ILE A 142 -5.74 4.05 -18.81
N PRO A 143 -4.50 3.69 -19.18
CA PRO A 143 -3.74 2.66 -18.45
C PRO A 143 -3.42 3.05 -17.00
N VAL A 144 -3.20 4.35 -16.71
CA VAL A 144 -2.98 4.85 -15.35
C VAL A 144 -4.23 4.66 -14.50
N VAL A 145 -5.38 5.11 -14.99
CA VAL A 145 -6.67 4.99 -14.26
C VAL A 145 -7.04 3.53 -14.07
N LEU A 146 -6.94 2.72 -15.12
CA LEU A 146 -7.28 1.30 -15.04
C LEU A 146 -6.40 0.56 -14.03
N LEU A 147 -5.08 0.78 -14.08
CA LEU A 147 -4.15 0.17 -13.14
C LEU A 147 -4.42 0.63 -11.71
N ALA A 148 -4.66 1.93 -11.49
CA ALA A 148 -4.99 2.49 -10.18
C ALA A 148 -6.30 1.89 -9.63
N VAL A 149 -7.35 1.82 -10.42
CA VAL A 149 -8.64 1.25 -10.02
C VAL A 149 -8.50 -0.23 -9.65
N VAL A 150 -7.82 -1.02 -10.50
CA VAL A 150 -7.61 -2.44 -10.22
C VAL A 150 -6.77 -2.64 -8.97
N GLN A 151 -5.73 -1.83 -8.77
CA GLN A 151 -4.89 -1.91 -7.59
C GLN A 151 -5.68 -1.58 -6.31
N VAL A 152 -6.47 -0.51 -6.32
CA VAL A 152 -7.34 -0.16 -5.17
C VAL A 152 -8.38 -1.23 -4.92
N ALA A 153 -9.06 -1.71 -5.95
CA ALA A 153 -10.05 -2.78 -5.82
C ALA A 153 -9.43 -4.07 -5.25
N SER A 154 -8.26 -4.47 -5.76
CA SER A 154 -7.53 -5.64 -5.26
C SER A 154 -7.09 -5.46 -3.80
N LEU A 155 -6.56 -4.29 -3.44
CA LEU A 155 -6.19 -3.98 -2.06
C LEU A 155 -7.41 -4.01 -1.13
N ALA A 156 -8.53 -3.43 -1.55
CA ALA A 156 -9.76 -3.42 -0.75
C ALA A 156 -10.31 -4.84 -0.55
N GLN A 157 -10.35 -5.66 -1.60
CA GLN A 157 -10.78 -7.06 -1.51
C GLN A 157 -9.86 -7.88 -0.61
N LEU A 158 -8.54 -7.75 -0.78
CA LEU A 158 -7.56 -8.45 0.03
C LEU A 158 -7.61 -8.00 1.50
N ALA A 159 -7.80 -6.71 1.75
CA ALA A 159 -7.95 -6.18 3.11
C ALA A 159 -9.25 -6.67 3.77
N ALA A 160 -10.32 -6.90 3.00
CA ALA A 160 -11.56 -7.46 3.50
C ALA A 160 -11.47 -8.96 3.81
N LEU A 161 -10.64 -9.70 3.05
CA LEU A 161 -10.42 -11.13 3.24
C LEU A 161 -9.31 -11.44 4.25
N ALA A 162 -8.35 -10.52 4.42
CA ALA A 162 -7.26 -10.68 5.36
C ALA A 162 -7.76 -10.54 6.81
N PRO A 163 -7.11 -11.22 7.78
CA PRO A 163 -7.36 -10.93 9.19
C PRO A 163 -7.09 -9.43 9.43
N PRO A 164 -7.84 -8.79 10.35
CA PRO A 164 -7.73 -7.35 10.57
C PRO A 164 -6.27 -6.93 10.81
N ILE A 165 -5.81 -5.96 10.01
CA ILE A 165 -4.45 -5.41 10.10
C ILE A 165 -4.30 -4.58 11.37
N MET A 166 -5.40 -3.98 11.82
CA MET A 166 -5.46 -3.18 13.03
C MET A 166 -6.32 -3.86 14.08
N PRO A 167 -5.98 -3.73 15.38
CA PRO A 167 -6.84 -4.24 16.44
C PRO A 167 -8.19 -3.52 16.35
N THR A 168 -9.23 -4.24 15.96
CA THR A 168 -10.59 -3.76 16.09
C THR A 168 -10.95 -3.81 17.57
N ARG A 169 -10.71 -2.71 18.27
CA ARG A 169 -11.35 -2.54 19.56
C ARG A 169 -12.83 -2.29 19.30
N THR A 170 -13.65 -3.29 19.51
CA THR A 170 -15.11 -3.21 19.48
C THR A 170 -15.62 -2.36 20.65
N THR A 171 -15.28 -1.09 20.69
CA THR A 171 -15.65 -0.17 21.76
C THR A 171 -16.77 0.79 21.36
N PHE A 172 -17.50 0.51 20.28
CA PHE A 172 -18.76 1.22 20.05
C PHE A 172 -19.89 0.81 21.03
N GLY A 173 -19.68 -0.24 21.86
CA GLY A 173 -20.65 -0.73 22.83
C GLY A 173 -20.37 -0.35 24.30
N HIS A 174 -19.19 0.17 24.58
CA HIS A 174 -18.84 0.64 25.92
C HIS A 174 -18.54 2.13 25.81
N GLY A 175 -19.40 2.93 26.46
CA GLY A 175 -19.32 4.38 26.44
C GLY A 175 -17.94 4.96 26.75
N VAL A 176 -17.84 6.27 26.71
CA VAL A 176 -16.62 7.09 26.85
C VAL A 176 -15.78 6.76 28.09
N ASP A 177 -16.33 6.01 29.00
CA ASP A 177 -15.74 5.58 30.26
C ASP A 177 -15.04 4.23 30.13
N GLY A 178 -13.97 4.10 29.38
CA GLY A 178 -13.15 2.88 29.26
C GLY A 178 -12.70 2.22 30.61
N ILE A 179 -13.43 2.45 31.68
CA ILE A 179 -13.37 1.77 32.94
C ILE A 179 -14.43 0.68 32.95
N GLY A 180 -14.16 -0.36 32.17
CA GLY A 180 -14.85 -1.64 32.36
C GLY A 180 -14.49 -2.16 33.74
N LEU A 181 -15.30 -1.84 34.73
CA LEU A 181 -15.35 -2.65 35.95
C LEU A 181 -15.66 -4.07 35.50
N SER A 182 -14.63 -4.92 35.45
CA SER A 182 -14.83 -6.33 35.21
C SER A 182 -15.73 -6.83 36.32
N SER A 183 -16.94 -7.27 35.95
CA SER A 183 -17.90 -7.89 36.88
C SER A 183 -17.40 -9.21 37.49
N GLU A 184 -16.15 -9.56 37.28
CA GLU A 184 -15.49 -10.74 37.87
C GLU A 184 -14.86 -10.50 39.25
N ALA A 185 -14.89 -9.30 39.77
CA ALA A 185 -14.33 -9.03 41.13
C ALA A 185 -15.34 -9.22 42.26
N ILE A 186 -16.57 -9.71 41.97
CA ILE A 186 -17.61 -9.93 42.99
C ILE A 186 -18.15 -11.36 42.80
N ARG A 187 -17.31 -12.33 43.09
CA ARG A 187 -17.72 -13.68 43.50
C ARG A 187 -16.68 -14.33 44.40
#